data_41cdb0aa6676e034770aa0c0f96e3b40
#
_entry.id   41cdb0aa6676e034770aa0c0f96e3b40
#
_cell.length_a   1.000
_cell.length_b   1.000
_cell.length_c   1.000
_cell.angle_alpha   90.00
_cell.angle_beta   90.00
_cell.angle_gamma   90.00
#
_symmetry.space_group_name_H-M   'P 1'
#
loop_
_entity.id
_entity.type
_entity.pdbx_description
1 polymer ?
#
loop_
_entity_poly.entity_id
_entity_poly.type
_entity_poly.pdbx_seq_one_letter_code
_entity_poly.pdbx_strand_id
1 'polypeptide(L)'
;MREPAESDGSVLVRSLALGVCGTDREILNGSYGFAPPGQQRLILGHESLGVVEASPNGCGLVPGDLVVGIVRRPDPEPCIACAAGEWDMCRNGRYTERGIKERHGYGAERFRIEPEFAVKIDPALGILGVLLEPASILAKAWDHTERIGQRARGWRPKVLLVTGAGPIGLLAALMGMQRGLDVHVLDHNRGGPKEAIVCDLGGTYHSDPSALERVAPDVLIECTGAPAVIHACLEATAAAGVLCLTGVTEPGKIFDLDIGRFNRSMVLENNVVFGTVNANRRHYQMAADALARADQHWLGRLITRTVPLEHWGEALEHRKGDIKVVVDFRP
;
A
#
# COMPACT_ATOMS: atom_id res chain seq x y z
N MET A 1 -17.25 -24.18 1.45
CA MET A 1 -16.46 -23.97 0.20
C MET A 1 -15.63 -25.23 -0.07
N ARG A 2 -15.18 -25.46 -1.33
CA ARG A 2 -14.20 -26.53 -1.61
C ARG A 2 -12.85 -26.13 -1.01
N GLU A 3 -12.10 -27.11 -0.54
CA GLU A 3 -10.71 -26.91 -0.12
C GLU A 3 -9.91 -26.30 -1.28
N PRO A 4 -9.02 -25.30 -1.01
CA PRO A 4 -8.19 -24.69 -2.05
C PRO A 4 -7.24 -25.74 -2.65
N ALA A 5 -7.05 -25.68 -3.97
CA ALA A 5 -6.26 -26.66 -4.70
C ALA A 5 -4.77 -26.61 -4.29
N GLU A 6 -4.10 -27.76 -4.25
CA GLU A 6 -2.65 -27.83 -3.95
C GLU A 6 -1.79 -27.09 -4.99
N SER A 7 -2.29 -26.98 -6.23
CA SER A 7 -1.66 -26.16 -7.28
C SER A 7 -1.56 -24.69 -6.94
N ASP A 8 -2.35 -24.17 -5.99
CA ASP A 8 -2.31 -22.77 -5.57
C ASP A 8 -1.20 -22.47 -4.56
N GLY A 9 -0.51 -23.51 -4.07
CA GLY A 9 0.61 -23.41 -3.15
C GLY A 9 0.63 -24.53 -2.12
N SER A 10 1.80 -24.80 -1.58
CA SER A 10 2.03 -25.90 -0.62
C SER A 10 1.71 -25.52 0.83
N VAL A 11 1.58 -24.22 1.16
CA VAL A 11 1.22 -23.75 2.50
C VAL A 11 -0.28 -23.54 2.56
N LEU A 12 -0.95 -24.21 3.50
CA LEU A 12 -2.36 -24.00 3.79
C LEU A 12 -2.50 -22.97 4.90
N VAL A 13 -3.29 -21.94 4.65
CA VAL A 13 -3.51 -20.81 5.57
C VAL A 13 -4.99 -20.68 5.85
N ARG A 14 -5.36 -20.59 7.12
CA ARG A 14 -6.69 -20.18 7.58
C ARG A 14 -6.73 -18.66 7.71
N SER A 15 -7.67 -18.03 7.04
CA SER A 15 -7.87 -16.58 7.10
C SER A 15 -8.29 -16.12 8.49
N LEU A 16 -7.71 -15.01 8.94
CA LEU A 16 -8.13 -14.30 10.15
C LEU A 16 -8.81 -12.98 9.81
N ALA A 17 -8.27 -12.27 8.83
CA ALA A 17 -8.79 -10.97 8.41
C ALA A 17 -8.42 -10.68 6.96
N LEU A 18 -9.24 -9.84 6.33
CA LEU A 18 -9.01 -9.33 4.98
C LEU A 18 -9.27 -7.82 4.96
N GLY A 19 -8.27 -7.04 4.61
CA GLY A 19 -8.43 -5.61 4.39
C GLY A 19 -9.18 -5.33 3.09
N VAL A 20 -10.00 -4.29 3.11
CA VAL A 20 -10.73 -3.81 1.92
C VAL A 20 -10.09 -2.53 1.39
N CYS A 21 -9.81 -2.53 0.10
CA CYS A 21 -9.17 -1.45 -0.64
C CYS A 21 -10.14 -0.79 -1.65
N GLY A 22 -9.75 0.36 -2.17
CA GLY A 22 -10.44 0.98 -3.31
C GLY A 22 -10.49 0.08 -4.53
N THR A 23 -9.41 -0.64 -4.81
CA THR A 23 -9.29 -1.59 -5.92
C THR A 23 -10.35 -2.69 -5.89
N ASP A 24 -10.74 -3.21 -4.69
CA ASP A 24 -11.82 -4.21 -4.60
C ASP A 24 -13.16 -3.65 -5.10
N ARG A 25 -13.43 -2.35 -4.84
CA ARG A 25 -14.63 -1.66 -5.32
C ARG A 25 -14.58 -1.39 -6.82
N GLU A 26 -13.42 -1.01 -7.35
CA GLU A 26 -13.21 -0.83 -8.80
C GLU A 26 -13.43 -2.13 -9.57
N ILE A 27 -12.96 -3.26 -9.03
CA ILE A 27 -13.18 -4.59 -9.61
C ILE A 27 -14.68 -4.95 -9.62
N LEU A 28 -15.38 -4.69 -8.52
CA LEU A 28 -16.82 -4.96 -8.44
C LEU A 28 -17.64 -4.09 -9.40
N ASN A 29 -17.21 -2.86 -9.64
CA ASN A 29 -17.84 -1.96 -10.59
C ASN A 29 -17.45 -2.26 -12.06
N GLY A 30 -16.57 -3.26 -12.29
CA GLY A 30 -16.12 -3.64 -13.63
C GLY A 30 -15.13 -2.67 -14.27
N SER A 31 -14.58 -1.71 -13.51
CA SER A 31 -13.61 -0.74 -14.00
C SER A 31 -12.20 -1.32 -14.09
N TYR A 32 -11.92 -2.37 -13.33
CA TYR A 32 -10.61 -3.01 -13.22
C TYR A 32 -10.73 -4.49 -12.89
N GLY A 33 -9.60 -5.24 -12.96
CA GLY A 33 -9.53 -6.63 -12.57
C GLY A 33 -9.88 -7.64 -13.66
N PHE A 34 -9.28 -8.83 -13.56
CA PHE A 34 -9.46 -9.92 -14.53
C PHE A 34 -9.54 -11.25 -13.80
N ALA A 35 -10.54 -12.07 -14.16
CA ALA A 35 -10.64 -13.44 -13.67
C ALA A 35 -9.48 -14.31 -14.21
N PRO A 36 -9.13 -15.41 -13.53
CA PRO A 36 -8.16 -16.37 -14.06
C PRO A 36 -8.55 -16.89 -15.44
N PRO A 37 -7.59 -17.24 -16.32
CA PRO A 37 -7.86 -17.73 -17.64
C PRO A 37 -8.87 -18.91 -17.64
N GLY A 38 -9.89 -18.81 -18.49
CA GLY A 38 -10.96 -19.81 -18.60
C GLY A 38 -12.02 -19.75 -17.48
N GLN A 39 -11.95 -18.80 -16.57
CA GLN A 39 -12.92 -18.59 -15.49
C GLN A 39 -13.72 -17.30 -15.68
N GLN A 40 -14.96 -17.28 -15.19
CA GLN A 40 -15.84 -16.12 -15.24
C GLN A 40 -15.92 -15.36 -13.90
N ARG A 41 -15.24 -15.86 -12.88
CA ARG A 41 -15.33 -15.31 -11.52
C ARG A 41 -13.93 -15.11 -10.95
N LEU A 42 -13.76 -14.04 -10.19
CA LEU A 42 -12.57 -13.72 -9.41
C LEU A 42 -12.93 -13.76 -7.93
N ILE A 43 -12.19 -14.51 -7.12
CA ILE A 43 -12.22 -14.35 -5.67
C ILE A 43 -11.44 -13.09 -5.37
N LEU A 44 -12.06 -12.12 -4.71
CA LEU A 44 -11.44 -10.84 -4.35
C LEU A 44 -10.47 -10.98 -3.18
N GLY A 45 -9.87 -9.85 -2.83
CA GLY A 45 -9.05 -9.65 -1.64
C GLY A 45 -7.57 -9.89 -1.86
N HIS A 46 -6.81 -8.86 -1.58
CA HIS A 46 -5.36 -8.84 -1.73
C HIS A 46 -4.64 -8.44 -0.43
N GLU A 47 -5.32 -7.84 0.54
CA GLU A 47 -4.79 -7.48 1.86
C GLU A 47 -5.08 -8.57 2.88
N SER A 48 -4.36 -9.70 2.82
CA SER A 48 -4.64 -10.89 3.65
C SER A 48 -3.94 -10.86 5.00
N LEU A 49 -4.54 -11.54 5.96
CA LEU A 49 -3.92 -11.98 7.20
C LEU A 49 -4.44 -13.37 7.55
N GLY A 50 -3.56 -14.31 7.85
CA GLY A 50 -3.98 -15.65 8.23
C GLY A 50 -2.96 -16.38 9.11
N VAL A 51 -3.36 -17.57 9.54
CA VAL A 51 -2.55 -18.50 10.33
C VAL A 51 -2.24 -19.73 9.49
N VAL A 52 -1.00 -20.13 9.47
CA VAL A 52 -0.55 -21.36 8.81
C VAL A 52 -1.20 -22.57 9.52
N GLU A 53 -1.95 -23.38 8.79
CA GLU A 53 -2.50 -24.66 9.27
C GLU A 53 -1.60 -25.85 8.89
N ALA A 54 -1.00 -25.79 7.71
CA ALA A 54 -0.05 -26.80 7.24
C ALA A 54 0.99 -26.19 6.30
N SER A 55 2.20 -26.70 6.38
CA SER A 55 3.33 -26.27 5.55
C SER A 55 4.32 -27.41 5.31
N PRO A 56 5.04 -27.41 4.17
CA PRO A 56 6.14 -28.35 3.93
C PRO A 56 7.27 -28.18 4.93
N ASN A 57 7.93 -29.30 5.27
CA ASN A 57 9.13 -29.27 6.11
C ASN A 57 10.22 -28.39 5.45
N GLY A 58 10.87 -27.56 6.25
CA GLY A 58 12.02 -26.75 5.82
C GLY A 58 11.69 -25.52 4.99
N CYS A 59 10.41 -25.17 4.80
CA CYS A 59 10.01 -23.97 4.06
C CYS A 59 10.12 -22.66 4.87
N GLY A 60 10.52 -22.73 6.16
CA GLY A 60 10.64 -21.56 7.04
C GLY A 60 9.32 -21.13 7.71
N LEU A 61 8.23 -21.83 7.47
CA LEU A 61 6.93 -21.62 8.08
C LEU A 61 6.50 -22.88 8.83
N VAL A 62 5.83 -22.68 9.97
CA VAL A 62 5.26 -23.76 10.78
C VAL A 62 3.80 -23.47 11.13
N PRO A 63 2.99 -24.51 11.41
CA PRO A 63 1.62 -24.32 11.90
C PRO A 63 1.59 -23.38 13.10
N GLY A 64 0.65 -22.42 13.06
CA GLY A 64 0.53 -21.35 14.08
C GLY A 64 1.20 -20.02 13.69
N ASP A 65 2.08 -20.00 12.69
CA ASP A 65 2.68 -18.74 12.23
C ASP A 65 1.62 -17.80 11.64
N LEU A 66 1.69 -16.52 12.01
CA LEU A 66 0.93 -15.46 11.35
C LEU A 66 1.62 -15.07 10.05
N VAL A 67 0.85 -15.03 8.97
CA VAL A 67 1.35 -14.71 7.64
C VAL A 67 0.45 -13.76 6.88
N VAL A 68 1.09 -12.96 6.02
CA VAL A 68 0.45 -12.12 5.01
C VAL A 68 0.92 -12.56 3.63
N GLY A 69 0.01 -12.67 2.68
CA GLY A 69 0.32 -13.06 1.31
C GLY A 69 0.78 -11.89 0.46
N ILE A 70 1.88 -12.07 -0.27
CA ILE A 70 2.30 -11.12 -1.31
C ILE A 70 1.30 -11.17 -2.46
N VAL A 71 0.96 -10.02 -3.02
CA VAL A 71 -0.08 -9.88 -4.06
C VAL A 71 0.43 -10.34 -5.42
N ARG A 72 1.52 -9.75 -5.90
CA ARG A 72 2.02 -9.98 -7.26
C ARG A 72 2.88 -11.24 -7.36
N ARG A 73 2.66 -11.99 -8.45
CA ARG A 73 3.53 -13.10 -8.88
C ARG A 73 4.34 -12.67 -10.08
N PRO A 74 5.61 -13.09 -10.20
CA PRO A 74 6.44 -12.79 -11.36
C PRO A 74 5.81 -13.33 -12.65
N ASP A 75 6.25 -12.77 -13.76
CA ASP A 75 6.01 -13.33 -15.09
C ASP A 75 6.55 -14.78 -15.16
N PRO A 76 5.77 -15.75 -15.64
CA PRO A 76 6.25 -17.13 -15.85
C PRO A 76 7.50 -17.24 -16.74
N GLU A 77 7.68 -16.30 -17.66
CA GLU A 77 8.92 -16.12 -18.42
C GLU A 77 9.62 -14.84 -17.91
N PRO A 78 10.47 -14.95 -16.88
CA PRO A 78 10.94 -13.79 -16.15
C PRO A 78 11.69 -12.79 -17.01
N CYS A 79 11.29 -11.51 -16.99
CA CYS A 79 12.13 -10.43 -17.46
C CYS A 79 13.31 -10.20 -16.49
N ILE A 80 14.24 -9.34 -16.85
CA ILE A 80 15.43 -9.05 -16.01
C ILE A 80 15.06 -8.61 -14.59
N ALA A 81 13.98 -7.85 -14.39
CA ALA A 81 13.51 -7.44 -13.08
C ALA A 81 12.93 -8.62 -12.29
N CYS A 82 12.05 -9.42 -12.92
CA CYS A 82 11.49 -10.62 -12.28
C CYS A 82 12.59 -11.62 -11.89
N ALA A 83 13.57 -11.83 -12.75
CA ALA A 83 14.72 -12.71 -12.47
C ALA A 83 15.59 -12.22 -11.31
N ALA A 84 15.62 -10.91 -11.06
CA ALA A 84 16.30 -10.28 -9.92
C ALA A 84 15.43 -10.25 -8.63
N GLY A 85 14.24 -10.84 -8.64
CA GLY A 85 13.32 -10.78 -7.49
C GLY A 85 12.54 -9.46 -7.37
N GLU A 86 12.61 -8.61 -8.38
CA GLU A 86 11.91 -7.32 -8.46
C GLU A 86 10.70 -7.41 -9.41
N TRP A 87 9.83 -8.41 -9.19
CA TRP A 87 8.62 -8.61 -10.00
C TRP A 87 7.63 -7.47 -9.95
N ASP A 88 7.68 -6.64 -8.93
CA ASP A 88 6.94 -5.37 -8.82
C ASP A 88 7.35 -4.35 -9.89
N MET A 89 8.54 -4.54 -10.50
CA MET A 89 9.07 -3.77 -11.63
C MET A 89 9.04 -4.57 -12.95
N CYS A 90 8.13 -5.55 -13.07
CA CYS A 90 8.02 -6.40 -14.25
C CYS A 90 7.86 -5.59 -15.54
N ARG A 91 8.72 -5.85 -16.54
CA ARG A 91 8.74 -5.14 -17.81
C ARG A 91 7.88 -5.78 -18.91
N ASN A 92 7.57 -7.08 -18.77
CA ASN A 92 6.76 -7.81 -19.74
C ASN A 92 5.25 -7.59 -19.54
N GLY A 93 4.82 -7.20 -18.34
CA GLY A 93 3.41 -6.99 -17.99
C GLY A 93 2.59 -8.27 -17.83
N ARG A 94 3.20 -9.47 -17.93
CA ARG A 94 2.54 -10.78 -17.82
C ARG A 94 2.55 -11.32 -16.38
N TYR A 95 2.78 -10.48 -15.38
CA TYR A 95 2.58 -10.81 -13.98
C TYR A 95 1.10 -11.04 -13.66
N THR A 96 0.83 -11.84 -12.65
CA THR A 96 -0.52 -11.99 -12.09
C THR A 96 -0.60 -11.40 -10.68
N GLU A 97 -1.80 -11.08 -10.22
CA GLU A 97 -2.02 -10.49 -8.90
C GLU A 97 -3.20 -11.14 -8.18
N ARG A 98 -2.96 -11.59 -6.97
CA ARG A 98 -3.97 -12.19 -6.10
C ARG A 98 -5.14 -11.24 -5.88
N GLY A 99 -6.36 -11.69 -6.26
CA GLY A 99 -7.59 -10.93 -6.10
C GLY A 99 -7.77 -9.76 -7.06
N ILE A 100 -6.86 -9.58 -8.04
CA ILE A 100 -6.86 -8.44 -8.95
C ILE A 100 -6.72 -8.90 -10.41
N LYS A 101 -5.62 -9.57 -10.76
CA LYS A 101 -5.29 -9.87 -12.14
C LYS A 101 -4.98 -11.35 -12.31
N GLU A 102 -5.88 -12.06 -12.99
CA GLU A 102 -5.72 -13.44 -13.49
C GLU A 102 -5.36 -14.47 -12.40
N ARG A 103 -5.56 -14.14 -11.14
CA ARG A 103 -5.32 -15.02 -9.99
C ARG A 103 -6.33 -14.75 -8.88
N HIS A 104 -6.94 -15.83 -8.34
CA HIS A 104 -7.84 -15.72 -7.21
C HIS A 104 -7.16 -15.09 -6.00
N GLY A 105 -7.91 -14.24 -5.29
CA GLY A 105 -7.49 -13.57 -4.07
C GLY A 105 -7.55 -14.43 -2.83
N TYR A 106 -7.43 -13.77 -1.70
CA TYR A 106 -7.40 -14.36 -0.36
C TYR A 106 -8.76 -14.32 0.35
N GLY A 107 -9.83 -13.84 -0.32
CA GLY A 107 -11.18 -13.70 0.24
C GLY A 107 -11.90 -15.02 0.41
N ALA A 108 -11.34 -15.93 1.17
CA ALA A 108 -11.87 -17.25 1.51
C ALA A 108 -11.47 -17.63 2.93
N GLU A 109 -12.22 -18.51 3.59
CA GLU A 109 -11.91 -19.00 4.94
C GLU A 109 -10.56 -19.72 5.01
N ARG A 110 -10.12 -20.32 3.90
CA ARG A 110 -8.80 -20.92 3.72
C ARG A 110 -8.28 -20.60 2.33
N PHE A 111 -6.99 -20.40 2.23
CA PHE A 111 -6.29 -20.27 0.96
C PHE A 111 -4.96 -21.02 0.99
N ARG A 112 -4.44 -21.31 -0.19
CA ARG A 112 -3.10 -21.84 -0.35
C ARG A 112 -2.17 -20.79 -0.95
N ILE A 113 -0.90 -20.85 -0.54
CA ILE A 113 0.13 -19.93 -0.98
C ILE A 113 1.47 -20.65 -1.10
N GLU A 114 2.27 -20.22 -2.04
CA GLU A 114 3.65 -20.66 -2.17
C GLU A 114 4.50 -20.05 -1.02
N PRO A 115 5.43 -20.81 -0.40
CA PRO A 115 6.20 -20.31 0.76
C PRO A 115 6.95 -19.00 0.52
N GLU A 116 7.46 -18.82 -0.69
CA GLU A 116 8.21 -17.61 -1.09
C GLU A 116 7.34 -16.36 -1.16
N PHE A 117 6.01 -16.51 -1.23
CA PHE A 117 5.06 -15.40 -1.25
C PHE A 117 4.28 -15.25 0.06
N ALA A 118 4.58 -16.04 1.07
CA ALA A 118 4.06 -15.87 2.43
C ALA A 118 5.09 -15.12 3.30
N VAL A 119 4.68 -14.02 3.89
CA VAL A 119 5.52 -13.22 4.78
C VAL A 119 5.08 -13.46 6.21
N LYS A 120 5.96 -14.07 7.00
CA LYS A 120 5.76 -14.24 8.44
C LYS A 120 5.88 -12.89 9.14
N ILE A 121 4.96 -12.62 10.06
CA ILE A 121 4.92 -11.39 10.83
C ILE A 121 5.00 -11.66 12.33
N ASP A 122 5.32 -10.61 13.10
CA ASP A 122 5.31 -10.69 14.55
C ASP A 122 3.90 -11.03 15.06
N PRO A 123 3.74 -12.12 15.84
CA PRO A 123 2.46 -12.49 16.43
C PRO A 123 1.82 -11.38 17.28
N ALA A 124 2.62 -10.51 17.87
CA ALA A 124 2.14 -9.39 18.67
C ALA A 124 1.28 -8.40 17.87
N LEU A 125 1.45 -8.33 16.55
CA LEU A 125 0.60 -7.49 15.69
C LEU A 125 -0.86 -7.96 15.66
N GLY A 126 -1.13 -9.25 15.87
CA GLY A 126 -2.48 -9.77 15.80
C GLY A 126 -3.20 -9.32 14.53
N ILE A 127 -4.42 -8.78 14.66
CA ILE A 127 -5.23 -8.29 13.52
C ILE A 127 -4.58 -7.10 12.77
N LEU A 128 -3.69 -6.35 13.42
CA LEU A 128 -2.98 -5.23 12.80
C LEU A 128 -2.08 -5.68 11.66
N GLY A 129 -1.72 -6.96 11.62
CA GLY A 129 -0.98 -7.55 10.50
C GLY A 129 -1.65 -7.38 9.14
N VAL A 130 -2.97 -7.16 9.09
CA VAL A 130 -3.69 -6.87 7.84
C VAL A 130 -3.22 -5.57 7.17
N LEU A 131 -2.58 -4.68 7.91
CA LEU A 131 -2.00 -3.44 7.40
C LEU A 131 -0.66 -3.65 6.65
N LEU A 132 -0.13 -4.88 6.63
CA LEU A 132 1.18 -5.14 6.03
C LEU A 132 1.17 -4.95 4.51
N GLU A 133 0.12 -5.41 3.83
CA GLU A 133 0.03 -5.22 2.37
C GLU A 133 0.08 -3.73 2.01
N PRO A 134 -0.84 -2.86 2.47
CA PRO A 134 -0.75 -1.45 2.16
C PRO A 134 0.55 -0.79 2.66
N ALA A 135 1.10 -1.22 3.80
CA ALA A 135 2.40 -0.73 4.27
C ALA A 135 3.56 -1.10 3.34
N SER A 136 3.47 -2.23 2.63
CA SER A 136 4.51 -2.66 1.68
C SER A 136 4.66 -1.71 0.50
N ILE A 137 3.58 -1.07 0.06
CA ILE A 137 3.59 -0.04 -0.98
C ILE A 137 4.44 1.16 -0.54
N LEU A 138 4.26 1.57 0.72
CA LEU A 138 5.00 2.70 1.29
C LEU A 138 6.46 2.35 1.58
N ALA A 139 6.74 1.11 1.99
CA ALA A 139 8.10 0.63 2.14
C ALA A 139 8.86 0.70 0.81
N LYS A 140 8.22 0.35 -0.31
CA LYS A 140 8.77 0.54 -1.66
C LYS A 140 8.91 2.02 -2.01
N ALA A 141 7.89 2.84 -1.75
CA ALA A 141 7.96 4.28 -2.00
C ALA A 141 9.18 4.89 -1.31
N TRP A 142 9.43 4.53 -0.05
CA TRP A 142 10.57 5.00 0.72
C TRP A 142 11.92 4.44 0.20
N ASP A 143 12.01 3.14 -0.11
CA ASP A 143 13.22 2.54 -0.69
C ASP A 143 13.64 3.26 -1.99
N HIS A 144 12.67 3.52 -2.87
CA HIS A 144 12.93 4.22 -4.12
C HIS A 144 13.23 5.72 -3.89
N THR A 145 12.52 6.39 -2.99
CA THR A 145 12.79 7.78 -2.62
C THR A 145 14.22 7.95 -2.12
N GLU A 146 14.68 7.09 -1.23
CA GLU A 146 16.03 7.12 -0.68
C GLU A 146 17.09 6.86 -1.77
N ARG A 147 16.89 5.85 -2.63
CA ARG A 147 17.79 5.56 -3.76
C ARG A 147 17.89 6.74 -4.74
N ILE A 148 16.74 7.35 -5.06
CA ILE A 148 16.68 8.51 -5.94
C ILE A 148 17.35 9.73 -5.28
N GLY A 149 17.09 9.96 -4.00
CA GLY A 149 17.69 11.06 -3.25
C GLY A 149 19.22 10.97 -3.20
N GLN A 150 19.77 9.75 -3.07
CA GLN A 150 21.22 9.49 -3.05
C GLN A 150 21.97 9.88 -4.33
N ARG A 151 21.28 10.27 -5.43
CA ARG A 151 21.92 10.91 -6.59
C ARG A 151 22.71 12.15 -6.21
N ALA A 152 22.32 12.83 -5.12
CA ALA A 152 23.08 13.89 -4.49
C ALA A 152 23.72 13.37 -3.20
N ARG A 153 25.05 13.26 -3.14
CA ARG A 153 25.79 12.66 -2.02
C ARG A 153 25.47 13.26 -0.64
N GLY A 154 25.07 14.53 -0.62
CA GLY A 154 24.71 15.25 0.61
C GLY A 154 23.22 15.27 0.92
N TRP A 155 22.39 14.54 0.17
CA TRP A 155 20.95 14.54 0.37
C TRP A 155 20.58 14.04 1.76
N ARG A 156 19.91 14.88 2.51
CA ARG A 156 19.42 14.60 3.88
C ARG A 156 18.06 15.25 4.01
N PRO A 157 16.99 14.54 3.64
CA PRO A 157 15.63 15.08 3.76
C PRO A 157 15.32 15.38 5.22
N LYS A 158 14.59 16.44 5.46
CA LYS A 158 14.12 16.87 6.77
C LYS A 158 12.60 16.92 6.84
N VAL A 159 11.97 17.31 5.75
CA VAL A 159 10.53 17.58 5.68
C VAL A 159 9.85 16.62 4.73
N LEU A 160 8.83 15.95 5.25
CA LEU A 160 7.92 15.13 4.48
C LEU A 160 6.55 15.80 4.40
N LEU A 161 5.98 15.89 3.22
CA LEU A 161 4.56 16.17 3.04
C LEU A 161 3.85 14.97 2.43
N VAL A 162 2.77 14.55 3.04
CA VAL A 162 1.88 13.50 2.53
C VAL A 162 0.55 14.11 2.15
N THR A 163 0.02 13.81 0.97
CA THR A 163 -1.34 14.21 0.60
C THR A 163 -2.30 13.04 0.69
N GLY A 164 -3.41 13.25 1.42
CA GLY A 164 -4.41 12.24 1.76
C GLY A 164 -4.10 11.52 3.09
N ALA A 165 -5.01 11.66 4.06
CA ALA A 165 -4.99 10.93 5.33
C ALA A 165 -5.86 9.65 5.26
N GLY A 166 -5.73 8.89 4.19
CA GLY A 166 -6.22 7.51 4.06
C GLY A 166 -5.20 6.52 4.64
N PRO A 167 -5.46 5.19 4.53
CA PRO A 167 -4.55 4.19 5.10
C PRO A 167 -3.14 4.29 4.50
N ILE A 168 -3.03 4.53 3.19
CA ILE A 168 -1.75 4.71 2.51
C ILE A 168 -1.01 5.94 3.06
N GLY A 169 -1.65 7.11 3.12
CA GLY A 169 -1.00 8.32 3.59
C GLY A 169 -0.61 8.27 5.07
N LEU A 170 -1.45 7.68 5.94
CA LEU A 170 -1.12 7.54 7.36
C LEU A 170 0.06 6.57 7.58
N LEU A 171 0.16 5.49 6.80
CA LEU A 171 1.32 4.61 6.84
C LEU A 171 2.58 5.27 6.25
N ALA A 172 2.44 6.15 5.23
CA ALA A 172 3.54 6.98 4.74
C ALA A 172 4.06 7.93 5.82
N ALA A 173 3.14 8.59 6.54
CA ALA A 173 3.45 9.47 7.67
C ALA A 173 4.17 8.72 8.79
N LEU A 174 3.66 7.54 9.20
CA LEU A 174 4.31 6.68 10.19
C LEU A 174 5.77 6.38 9.81
N MET A 175 6.00 5.95 8.56
CA MET A 175 7.34 5.62 8.10
C MET A 175 8.25 6.86 7.97
N GLY A 176 7.68 8.04 7.74
CA GLY A 176 8.37 9.32 7.80
C GLY A 176 8.83 9.67 9.21
N MET A 177 7.94 9.55 10.20
CA MET A 177 8.26 9.74 11.62
C MET A 177 9.37 8.78 12.09
N GLN A 178 9.31 7.51 11.67
CA GLN A 178 10.35 6.52 11.99
C GLN A 178 11.73 6.86 11.41
N ARG A 179 11.76 7.74 10.40
CA ARG A 179 12.99 8.30 9.79
C ARG A 179 13.45 9.61 10.43
N GLY A 180 12.70 10.11 11.41
CA GLY A 180 13.00 11.35 12.11
C GLY A 180 12.71 12.61 11.28
N LEU A 181 11.80 12.53 10.31
CA LEU A 181 11.40 13.67 9.49
C LEU A 181 10.36 14.52 10.22
N ASP A 182 10.33 15.82 9.90
CA ASP A 182 9.20 16.68 10.18
C ASP A 182 8.06 16.34 9.21
N VAL A 183 6.99 15.77 9.74
CA VAL A 183 5.92 15.15 8.95
C VAL A 183 4.70 16.04 8.90
N HIS A 184 4.32 16.41 7.70
CA HIS A 184 3.10 17.14 7.39
C HIS A 184 2.14 16.25 6.62
N VAL A 185 0.84 16.30 6.95
CA VAL A 185 -0.20 15.56 6.22
C VAL A 185 -1.30 16.53 5.80
N LEU A 186 -1.59 16.58 4.51
CA LEU A 186 -2.66 17.39 3.93
C LEU A 186 -3.85 16.49 3.56
N ASP A 187 -5.04 16.75 4.12
CA ASP A 187 -6.30 16.09 3.73
C ASP A 187 -7.43 17.14 3.73
N HIS A 188 -8.43 16.96 2.87
CA HIS A 188 -9.54 17.91 2.73
C HIS A 188 -10.51 17.92 3.91
N ASN A 189 -10.48 16.93 4.79
CA ASN A 189 -11.33 16.89 5.96
C ASN A 189 -10.84 17.87 7.03
N ARG A 190 -11.74 18.62 7.65
CA ARG A 190 -11.43 19.50 8.78
C ARG A 190 -11.93 18.86 10.06
N GLY A 191 -11.03 18.72 11.03
CA GLY A 191 -11.34 18.06 12.30
C GLY A 191 -11.56 16.54 12.16
N GLY A 192 -11.82 15.88 13.28
CA GLY A 192 -12.17 14.48 13.34
C GLY A 192 -10.98 13.51 13.50
N PRO A 193 -11.24 12.20 13.30
CA PRO A 193 -10.28 11.18 13.73
C PRO A 193 -8.96 11.22 12.95
N LYS A 194 -8.95 11.61 11.68
CA LYS A 194 -7.73 11.66 10.85
C LYS A 194 -6.74 12.71 11.37
N GLU A 195 -7.22 13.90 11.70
CA GLU A 195 -6.41 14.97 12.30
C GLU A 195 -5.80 14.50 13.63
N ALA A 196 -6.64 13.94 14.53
CA ALA A 196 -6.16 13.42 15.79
C ALA A 196 -5.12 12.30 15.64
N ILE A 197 -5.29 11.39 14.66
CA ILE A 197 -4.32 10.32 14.35
C ILE A 197 -2.97 10.90 13.92
N VAL A 198 -2.97 11.95 13.08
CA VAL A 198 -1.73 12.60 12.61
C VAL A 198 -1.05 13.33 13.76
N CYS A 199 -1.81 14.10 14.55
CA CYS A 199 -1.26 14.84 15.71
C CYS A 199 -0.68 13.90 16.77
N ASP A 200 -1.36 12.80 17.08
CA ASP A 200 -0.89 11.81 18.06
C ASP A 200 0.35 11.04 17.54
N LEU A 201 0.53 10.94 16.24
CA LEU A 201 1.78 10.44 15.65
C LEU A 201 2.95 11.42 15.84
N GLY A 202 2.67 12.68 16.15
CA GLY A 202 3.64 13.77 16.23
C GLY A 202 3.78 14.58 14.95
N GLY A 203 2.92 14.36 13.96
CA GLY A 203 2.90 15.10 12.69
C GLY A 203 2.02 16.36 12.75
N THR A 204 2.15 17.21 11.75
CA THR A 204 1.32 18.40 11.55
C THR A 204 0.24 18.13 10.51
N TYR A 205 -1.02 18.31 10.89
CA TYR A 205 -2.16 18.16 9.98
C TYR A 205 -2.55 19.47 9.32
N HIS A 206 -2.82 19.43 8.03
CA HIS A 206 -3.29 20.55 7.22
C HIS A 206 -4.61 20.20 6.54
N SER A 207 -5.58 21.13 6.58
CA SER A 207 -6.83 21.04 5.83
C SER A 207 -6.95 22.11 4.73
N ASP A 208 -5.91 22.92 4.56
CA ASP A 208 -5.82 24.02 3.60
C ASP A 208 -4.76 23.69 2.54
N PRO A 209 -5.11 23.62 1.24
CA PRO A 209 -4.18 23.36 0.15
C PRO A 209 -2.96 24.28 0.08
N SER A 210 -3.04 25.51 0.64
CA SER A 210 -1.91 26.42 0.72
C SER A 210 -0.71 25.88 1.54
N ALA A 211 -0.92 24.76 2.26
CA ALA A 211 0.18 24.04 2.90
C ALA A 211 1.23 23.55 1.88
N LEU A 212 0.82 23.18 0.66
CA LEU A 212 1.71 22.78 -0.42
C LEU A 212 2.75 23.86 -0.78
N GLU A 213 2.34 25.12 -0.74
CA GLU A 213 3.24 26.25 -1.04
C GLU A 213 4.14 26.62 0.14
N ARG A 214 3.67 26.40 1.39
CA ARG A 214 4.37 26.84 2.60
C ARG A 214 5.39 25.85 3.14
N VAL A 215 5.12 24.54 2.96
CA VAL A 215 5.91 23.47 3.61
C VAL A 215 7.24 23.24 2.89
N ALA A 216 7.29 23.40 1.55
CA ALA A 216 8.47 23.17 0.72
C ALA A 216 9.18 21.83 1.08
N PRO A 217 8.51 20.66 0.91
CA PRO A 217 9.00 19.38 1.39
C PRO A 217 10.18 18.86 0.56
N ASP A 218 11.16 18.22 1.24
CA ASP A 218 12.22 17.46 0.57
C ASP A 218 11.66 16.16 -0.06
N VAL A 219 10.66 15.59 0.58
CA VAL A 219 9.93 14.39 0.10
C VAL A 219 8.45 14.69 0.12
N LEU A 220 7.78 14.41 -0.99
CA LEU A 220 6.33 14.48 -1.10
C LEU A 220 5.79 13.12 -1.56
N ILE A 221 4.83 12.56 -0.80
CA ILE A 221 4.15 11.31 -1.16
C ILE A 221 2.68 11.62 -1.42
N GLU A 222 2.29 11.52 -2.69
CA GLU A 222 0.93 11.77 -3.14
C GLU A 222 0.11 10.47 -3.08
N CYS A 223 -0.97 10.47 -2.25
CA CYS A 223 -1.78 9.29 -1.97
C CYS A 223 -3.26 9.46 -2.33
N THR A 224 -3.64 10.57 -2.96
CA THR A 224 -5.07 10.83 -3.26
C THR A 224 -5.48 10.39 -4.66
N GLY A 225 -4.56 10.45 -5.63
CA GLY A 225 -4.87 10.31 -7.05
C GLY A 225 -5.75 11.43 -7.61
N ALA A 226 -6.02 12.49 -6.85
CA ALA A 226 -6.86 13.59 -7.29
C ALA A 226 -6.08 14.51 -8.25
N PRO A 227 -6.55 14.76 -9.50
CA PRO A 227 -5.80 15.54 -10.50
C PRO A 227 -5.33 16.90 -10.02
N ALA A 228 -6.21 17.62 -9.30
CA ALA A 228 -5.87 18.95 -8.75
C ALA A 228 -4.77 18.87 -7.67
N VAL A 229 -4.77 17.81 -6.86
CA VAL A 229 -3.75 17.60 -5.83
C VAL A 229 -2.43 17.21 -6.48
N ILE A 230 -2.45 16.28 -7.45
CA ILE A 230 -1.26 15.89 -8.21
C ILE A 230 -0.64 17.12 -8.87
N HIS A 231 -1.45 17.94 -9.56
CA HIS A 231 -0.97 19.18 -10.18
C HIS A 231 -0.26 20.10 -9.18
N ALA A 232 -0.88 20.38 -8.04
CA ALA A 232 -0.31 21.21 -7.00
C ALA A 232 0.99 20.61 -6.41
N CYS A 233 1.08 19.28 -6.30
CA CYS A 233 2.27 18.58 -5.83
C CYS A 233 3.48 18.73 -6.78
N LEU A 234 3.24 18.84 -8.11
CA LEU A 234 4.30 18.98 -9.10
C LEU A 234 5.14 20.26 -8.91
N GLU A 235 4.61 21.26 -8.22
CA GLU A 235 5.24 22.56 -7.99
C GLU A 235 5.65 22.78 -6.53
N ALA A 236 5.40 21.81 -5.65
CA ALA A 236 5.47 22.01 -4.19
C ALA A 236 6.79 21.54 -3.55
N THR A 237 7.64 20.79 -4.25
CA THR A 237 8.87 20.24 -3.66
C THR A 237 9.97 21.30 -3.53
N ALA A 238 10.78 21.16 -2.47
CA ALA A 238 12.03 21.91 -2.34
C ALA A 238 13.04 21.52 -3.43
N ALA A 239 14.08 22.32 -3.62
CA ALA A 239 15.15 22.00 -4.57
C ALA A 239 15.80 20.64 -4.26
N ALA A 240 16.08 19.84 -5.28
CA ALA A 240 16.49 18.44 -5.23
C ALA A 240 15.46 17.51 -4.54
N GLY A 241 14.21 17.95 -4.45
CA GLY A 241 13.11 17.22 -3.86
C GLY A 241 12.70 15.98 -4.67
N VAL A 242 11.96 15.09 -4.00
CA VAL A 242 11.47 13.84 -4.59
C VAL A 242 9.96 13.75 -4.36
N LEU A 243 9.19 13.74 -5.44
CA LEU A 243 7.74 13.48 -5.44
C LEU A 243 7.48 12.03 -5.85
N CYS A 244 6.84 11.28 -4.97
CA CYS A 244 6.36 9.93 -5.21
C CYS A 244 4.83 9.92 -5.40
N LEU A 245 4.36 9.45 -6.54
CA LEU A 245 2.93 9.27 -6.82
C LEU A 245 2.53 7.82 -6.50
N THR A 246 1.60 7.64 -5.57
CA THR A 246 1.02 6.34 -5.18
C THR A 246 -0.48 6.27 -5.47
N GLY A 247 -1.14 7.43 -5.54
CA GLY A 247 -2.55 7.52 -5.91
C GLY A 247 -2.77 7.25 -7.41
N VAL A 248 -3.78 6.44 -7.73
CA VAL A 248 -4.16 6.13 -9.11
C VAL A 248 -5.36 6.98 -9.53
N THR A 249 -5.28 7.57 -10.71
CA THR A 249 -6.35 8.37 -11.32
C THR A 249 -6.94 7.61 -12.49
N GLU A 250 -8.27 7.59 -12.60
CA GLU A 250 -8.95 7.03 -13.78
C GLU A 250 -8.56 7.81 -15.05
N PRO A 251 -8.39 7.10 -16.19
CA PRO A 251 -8.17 7.75 -17.49
C PRO A 251 -9.28 8.75 -17.84
N GLY A 252 -8.92 9.77 -18.62
CA GLY A 252 -9.87 10.80 -19.09
C GLY A 252 -10.07 11.97 -18.13
N LYS A 253 -9.42 11.98 -16.97
CA LYS A 253 -9.35 13.17 -16.12
C LYS A 253 -8.26 14.11 -16.65
N ILE A 254 -8.67 15.19 -17.29
CA ILE A 254 -7.79 16.19 -17.89
C ILE A 254 -7.65 17.37 -16.92
N PHE A 255 -6.43 17.86 -16.79
CA PHE A 255 -6.10 19.05 -16.00
C PHE A 255 -5.08 19.90 -16.78
N ASP A 256 -5.30 21.21 -16.85
CA ASP A 256 -4.37 22.13 -17.52
C ASP A 256 -3.09 22.28 -16.68
N LEU A 257 -1.95 22.10 -17.30
CA LEU A 257 -0.63 22.22 -16.70
C LEU A 257 0.19 23.28 -17.44
N ASP A 258 0.72 24.28 -16.73
CA ASP A 258 1.77 25.14 -17.25
C ASP A 258 3.07 24.33 -17.39
N ILE A 259 3.21 23.68 -18.54
CA ILE A 259 4.36 22.83 -18.83
C ILE A 259 5.69 23.60 -18.83
N GLY A 260 5.65 24.88 -19.18
CA GLY A 260 6.83 25.74 -19.17
C GLY A 260 7.35 25.96 -17.74
N ARG A 261 6.45 26.31 -16.83
CA ARG A 261 6.75 26.49 -15.40
C ARG A 261 7.21 25.17 -14.77
N PHE A 262 6.48 24.08 -14.99
CA PHE A 262 6.83 22.75 -14.50
C PHE A 262 8.23 22.32 -14.99
N ASN A 263 8.50 22.40 -16.30
CA ASN A 263 9.80 22.04 -16.86
C ASN A 263 10.93 22.88 -16.28
N ARG A 264 10.71 24.20 -16.15
CA ARG A 264 11.70 25.11 -15.57
C ARG A 264 12.06 24.72 -14.13
N SER A 265 11.07 24.44 -13.27
CA SER A 265 11.30 24.00 -11.90
C SER A 265 12.05 22.68 -11.87
N MET A 266 11.58 21.66 -12.59
CA MET A 266 12.22 20.36 -12.66
C MET A 266 13.70 20.41 -13.04
N VAL A 267 14.03 21.24 -14.04
CA VAL A 267 15.40 21.34 -14.56
C VAL A 267 16.28 22.17 -13.63
N LEU A 268 15.82 23.33 -13.19
CA LEU A 268 16.65 24.25 -12.40
C LEU A 268 16.86 23.80 -10.96
N GLU A 269 15.89 23.08 -10.40
CA GLU A 269 15.92 22.62 -9.01
C GLU A 269 16.37 21.16 -8.88
N ASN A 270 16.57 20.45 -10.00
CA ASN A 270 16.92 19.04 -10.02
C ASN A 270 15.91 18.14 -9.30
N ASN A 271 14.62 18.44 -9.41
CA ASN A 271 13.57 17.67 -8.78
C ASN A 271 13.31 16.34 -9.51
N VAL A 272 12.68 15.38 -8.84
CA VAL A 272 12.27 14.11 -9.44
C VAL A 272 10.83 13.82 -9.12
N VAL A 273 10.08 13.36 -10.12
CA VAL A 273 8.74 12.77 -9.98
C VAL A 273 8.81 11.32 -10.43
N PHE A 274 8.31 10.42 -9.61
CA PHE A 274 8.19 9.01 -9.98
C PHE A 274 6.90 8.39 -9.45
N GLY A 275 6.43 7.32 -10.09
CA GLY A 275 5.28 6.55 -9.64
C GLY A 275 5.71 5.24 -9.00
N THR A 276 4.90 4.73 -8.06
CA THR A 276 5.09 3.42 -7.45
C THR A 276 3.78 2.71 -7.22
N VAL A 277 3.77 1.39 -7.44
CA VAL A 277 2.65 0.50 -7.20
C VAL A 277 3.18 -0.88 -6.86
N ASN A 278 2.45 -1.63 -6.04
CA ASN A 278 2.81 -2.99 -5.67
C ASN A 278 4.15 -3.09 -4.92
N ALA A 279 4.56 -4.30 -4.54
CA ALA A 279 5.77 -4.52 -3.75
C ALA A 279 6.33 -5.92 -3.99
N ASN A 280 7.63 -6.11 -3.78
CA ASN A 280 8.29 -7.40 -3.73
C ASN A 280 8.54 -7.84 -2.27
N ARG A 281 9.09 -9.04 -2.07
CA ARG A 281 9.31 -9.61 -0.74
C ARG A 281 10.12 -8.69 0.19
N ARG A 282 11.15 -8.01 -0.34
CA ARG A 282 11.98 -7.08 0.45
C ARG A 282 11.14 -5.94 1.04
N HIS A 283 10.26 -5.36 0.26
CA HIS A 283 9.39 -4.27 0.71
C HIS A 283 8.36 -4.75 1.74
N TYR A 284 7.82 -5.97 1.59
CA TYR A 284 6.97 -6.57 2.62
C TYR A 284 7.73 -6.79 3.93
N GLN A 285 9.00 -7.22 3.89
CA GLN A 285 9.81 -7.36 5.10
C GLN A 285 10.08 -5.99 5.75
N MET A 286 10.48 -4.99 4.96
CA MET A 286 10.67 -3.61 5.45
C MET A 286 9.39 -3.06 6.10
N ALA A 287 8.23 -3.35 5.53
CA ALA A 287 6.94 -2.97 6.09
C ALA A 287 6.62 -3.72 7.38
N ALA A 288 6.90 -5.03 7.45
CA ALA A 288 6.73 -5.81 8.68
C ALA A 288 7.57 -5.25 9.83
N ASP A 289 8.83 -4.91 9.55
CA ASP A 289 9.73 -4.28 10.51
C ASP A 289 9.23 -2.89 10.95
N ALA A 290 8.64 -2.11 10.03
CA ALA A 290 8.08 -0.81 10.35
C ALA A 290 6.83 -0.93 11.24
N LEU A 291 5.93 -1.87 10.95
CA LEU A 291 4.74 -2.12 11.77
C LEU A 291 5.10 -2.67 13.16
N ALA A 292 6.11 -3.56 13.25
CA ALA A 292 6.56 -4.10 14.54
C ALA A 292 7.15 -3.04 15.47
N ARG A 293 7.72 -1.96 14.92
CA ARG A 293 8.24 -0.82 15.70
C ARG A 293 7.18 0.23 16.04
N ALA A 294 6.01 0.16 15.44
CA ALA A 294 4.96 1.16 15.62
C ALA A 294 4.19 0.93 16.92
N ASP A 295 3.62 2.01 17.47
CA ASP A 295 2.67 1.92 18.55
C ASP A 295 1.40 1.19 18.08
N GLN A 296 1.10 0.05 18.70
CA GLN A 296 -0.05 -0.78 18.33
C GLN A 296 -1.38 -0.09 18.58
N HIS A 297 -1.47 0.77 19.61
CA HIS A 297 -2.69 1.55 19.86
C HIS A 297 -2.93 2.53 18.71
N TRP A 298 -1.87 3.21 18.26
CA TRP A 298 -1.95 4.09 17.11
C TRP A 298 -2.34 3.34 15.84
N LEU A 299 -1.69 2.19 15.55
CA LEU A 299 -2.02 1.34 14.40
C LEU A 299 -3.49 0.88 14.43
N GLY A 300 -3.99 0.52 15.60
CA GLY A 300 -5.38 0.08 15.80
C GLY A 300 -6.41 1.12 15.37
N ARG A 301 -6.08 2.40 15.46
CA ARG A 301 -6.97 3.51 15.04
C ARG A 301 -7.11 3.62 13.52
N LEU A 302 -6.21 3.00 12.76
CA LEU A 302 -6.34 2.93 11.31
C LEU A 302 -7.46 1.98 10.88
N ILE A 303 -7.74 0.94 11.68
CA ILE A 303 -8.85 0.01 11.43
C ILE A 303 -10.11 0.62 12.05
N THR A 304 -10.84 1.39 11.26
CA THR A 304 -12.01 2.13 11.74
C THR A 304 -13.30 1.32 11.74
N ARG A 305 -13.34 0.23 10.98
CA ARG A 305 -14.50 -0.64 10.91
C ARG A 305 -14.08 -2.09 10.65
N THR A 306 -14.64 -2.99 11.47
CA THR A 306 -14.53 -4.43 11.30
C THR A 306 -15.92 -4.99 11.02
N VAL A 307 -16.02 -5.86 10.03
CA VAL A 307 -17.27 -6.46 9.56
C VAL A 307 -17.10 -7.99 9.62
N PRO A 308 -18.01 -8.73 10.26
CA PRO A 308 -17.95 -10.19 10.25
C PRO A 308 -18.12 -10.76 8.84
N LEU A 309 -17.59 -11.96 8.61
CA LEU A 309 -17.59 -12.59 7.29
C LEU A 309 -19.00 -12.72 6.69
N GLU A 310 -20.02 -13.01 7.51
CA GLU A 310 -21.41 -13.15 7.06
C GLU A 310 -21.95 -11.86 6.42
N HIS A 311 -21.40 -10.71 6.80
CA HIS A 311 -21.78 -9.39 6.32
C HIS A 311 -20.70 -8.76 5.39
N TRP A 312 -19.81 -9.56 4.80
CA TRP A 312 -18.69 -9.06 4.00
C TRP A 312 -19.06 -7.99 2.97
N GLY A 313 -20.27 -8.05 2.41
CA GLY A 313 -20.76 -7.06 1.46
C GLY A 313 -20.80 -5.63 2.04
N GLU A 314 -21.08 -5.48 3.34
CA GLU A 314 -21.07 -4.17 4.01
C GLU A 314 -19.66 -3.57 4.09
N ALA A 315 -18.61 -4.39 4.08
CA ALA A 315 -17.24 -3.90 4.09
C ALA A 315 -16.86 -3.16 2.80
N LEU A 316 -17.55 -3.45 1.70
CA LEU A 316 -17.34 -2.81 0.39
C LEU A 316 -18.07 -1.46 0.27
N GLU A 317 -19.04 -1.17 1.16
CA GLU A 317 -19.69 0.12 1.20
C GLU A 317 -18.70 1.20 1.70
N HIS A 318 -18.67 2.33 1.01
CA HIS A 318 -17.92 3.49 1.49
C HIS A 318 -18.75 4.24 2.53
N ARG A 319 -18.23 4.35 3.75
CA ARG A 319 -18.85 5.17 4.81
C ARG A 319 -17.93 6.35 5.15
N LYS A 320 -18.55 7.51 5.39
CA LYS A 320 -17.80 8.70 5.79
C LYS A 320 -17.02 8.44 7.08
N GLY A 321 -15.73 8.69 7.05
CA GLY A 321 -14.84 8.45 8.20
C GLY A 321 -14.10 7.11 8.17
N ASP A 322 -14.43 6.21 7.23
CA ASP A 322 -13.64 4.98 7.06
C ASP A 322 -12.21 5.33 6.66
N ILE A 323 -11.25 4.74 7.37
CA ILE A 323 -9.83 4.74 7.01
C ILE A 323 -9.50 3.35 6.43
N LYS A 324 -9.45 2.30 7.27
CA LYS A 324 -9.34 0.92 6.84
C LYS A 324 -10.55 0.12 7.33
N VAL A 325 -11.17 -0.59 6.41
CA VAL A 325 -12.23 -1.55 6.70
C VAL A 325 -11.66 -2.96 6.59
N VAL A 326 -12.03 -3.82 7.51
CA VAL A 326 -11.53 -5.19 7.60
C VAL A 326 -12.70 -6.16 7.69
N VAL A 327 -12.67 -7.22 6.90
CA VAL A 327 -13.55 -8.39 7.07
C VAL A 327 -12.88 -9.32 8.06
N ASP A 328 -13.57 -9.65 9.14
CA ASP A 328 -13.10 -10.57 10.19
C ASP A 328 -13.63 -11.99 9.93
N PHE A 329 -12.72 -12.94 9.82
CA PHE A 329 -13.01 -14.36 9.60
C PHE A 329 -13.07 -15.17 10.88
N ARG A 330 -12.78 -14.52 12.02
CA ARG A 330 -12.85 -15.20 13.32
C ARG A 330 -14.30 -15.34 13.75
N PRO A 331 -14.67 -16.48 14.39
CA PRO A 331 -16.03 -16.75 14.85
C PRO A 331 -16.50 -15.77 15.94
#